data_a7013042caa42f8ee40536ac01588066
#
_entry.id   a7013042caa42f8ee40536ac01588066
#
_cell.length_a   1.000
_cell.length_b   1.000
_cell.length_c   1.000
_cell.angle_alpha   90.00
_cell.angle_beta   90.00
_cell.angle_gamma   90.00
#
_symmetry.space_group_name_H-M   'P 1'
#
loop_
_entity.id
_entity.type
_entity.pdbx_description
1 polymer ?
#
loop_
_entity_poly.entity_id
_entity_poly.type
_entity_poly.pdbx_seq_one_letter_code
_entity_poly.pdbx_strand_id
1 'polypeptide(L)'
;YAAGRRGNGWVKVKPRHTLDLVVLAVEEGSGRRSGTLSNIHLGARDPETGGFVMLGKTFKGMTDEMLAWQTRRFTDLMTERDDWVVRVRPEQVVEIAFDGLQRSTRYPGGVALRFARVLRYRDDKSAEQADSIDDVLRLAQWQQNKQADPDEEQT
;
A
#
# COMPACT_ATOMS: atom_id res chain seq x y z
N TYR A 1 -15.97 -9.81 -22.34
CA TYR A 1 -15.44 -10.75 -21.88
C TYR A 1 -15.60 -10.76 -20.46
N ALA A 2 -15.83 -11.72 -20.08
CA ALA A 2 -16.27 -11.79 -18.80
C ALA A 2 -15.21 -11.96 -17.81
N ALA A 3 -14.05 -12.02 -18.34
CA ALA A 3 -12.97 -12.36 -17.50
C ALA A 3 -12.85 -11.46 -16.34
N GLY A 4 -12.86 -10.24 -16.60
CA GLY A 4 -12.62 -9.31 -15.54
C GLY A 4 -13.67 -9.31 -14.50
N ARG A 5 -14.81 -9.88 -14.78
CA ARG A 5 -15.77 -9.78 -13.85
C ARG A 5 -15.91 -10.88 -13.04
N ARG A 6 -15.19 -11.86 -13.24
CA ARG A 6 -15.32 -12.94 -12.53
C ARG A 6 -15.26 -12.80 -11.16
N GLY A 7 -15.58 -11.75 -10.58
CA GLY A 7 -15.76 -11.69 -9.19
C GLY A 7 -14.58 -11.96 -8.34
N ASN A 8 -13.45 -11.57 -8.82
CA ASN A 8 -12.28 -11.72 -8.02
C ASN A 8 -12.26 -10.76 -6.89
N GLY A 9 -13.24 -9.90 -6.81
CA GLY A 9 -13.30 -8.98 -5.69
C GLY A 9 -12.34 -7.82 -5.79
N TRP A 10 -11.77 -7.55 -6.93
CA TRP A 10 -10.91 -6.39 -7.07
C TRP A 10 -11.51 -5.38 -8.02
N VAL A 11 -11.17 -4.12 -7.80
CA VAL A 11 -11.66 -3.02 -8.60
C VAL A 11 -10.48 -2.29 -9.18
N LYS A 12 -10.57 -1.99 -10.45
CA LYS A 12 -9.55 -1.26 -11.16
C LYS A 12 -9.70 0.22 -10.87
N VAL A 13 -8.60 0.92 -10.64
CA VAL A 13 -8.61 2.36 -10.45
C VAL A 13 -8.02 3.04 -11.65
N LYS A 14 -8.25 4.34 -11.76
CA LYS A 14 -7.69 5.09 -12.87
C LYS A 14 -6.18 5.05 -12.83
N PRO A 15 -5.53 5.02 -14.00
CA PRO A 15 -4.08 4.90 -14.03
C PRO A 15 -3.33 5.96 -13.26
N ARG A 16 -3.92 7.11 -13.05
CA ARG A 16 -3.25 8.17 -12.32
C ARG A 16 -3.48 8.17 -10.83
N HIS A 17 -4.26 7.22 -10.35
CA HIS A 17 -4.54 7.20 -8.93
C HIS A 17 -3.31 6.80 -8.14
N THR A 18 -3.01 7.55 -7.12
CA THR A 18 -1.95 7.22 -6.18
C THR A 18 -2.48 7.40 -4.78
N LEU A 19 -1.80 6.80 -3.83
CA LEU A 19 -2.09 6.97 -2.41
C LEU A 19 -0.82 7.35 -1.70
N ASP A 20 -0.94 8.23 -0.72
CA ASP A 20 0.18 8.54 0.17
C ASP A 20 -0.01 7.67 1.40
N LEU A 21 0.84 6.69 1.54
CA LEU A 21 0.73 5.71 2.61
C LEU A 21 1.94 5.79 3.52
N VAL A 22 1.88 5.10 4.65
CA VAL A 22 2.95 5.13 5.63
C VAL A 22 3.63 3.77 5.65
N VAL A 23 4.95 3.76 5.73
CA VAL A 23 5.72 2.52 5.82
C VAL A 23 5.66 2.04 7.27
N LEU A 24 5.16 0.82 7.45
CA LEU A 24 4.98 0.22 8.76
C LEU A 24 6.11 -0.73 9.14
N ALA A 25 6.69 -1.37 8.15
CA ALA A 25 7.79 -2.32 8.33
C ALA A 25 8.48 -2.51 7.00
N VAL A 26 9.66 -3.10 7.01
CA VAL A 26 10.37 -3.41 5.79
C VAL A 26 11.00 -4.78 5.93
N GLU A 27 11.17 -5.46 4.82
CA GLU A 27 11.78 -6.79 4.83
C GLU A 27 13.10 -6.76 4.09
N GLU A 28 14.05 -7.51 4.58
CA GLU A 28 15.33 -7.63 3.94
C GLU A 28 15.13 -8.37 2.61
N GLY A 29 15.76 -7.89 1.57
CA GLY A 29 15.66 -8.51 0.26
C GLY A 29 16.47 -9.78 0.18
N SER A 30 16.24 -10.53 -0.88
CA SER A 30 16.97 -11.76 -1.15
C SER A 30 17.68 -11.66 -2.49
N GLY A 31 18.60 -12.59 -2.75
CA GLY A 31 19.34 -12.59 -3.99
C GLY A 31 20.15 -11.32 -4.14
N ARG A 32 19.92 -10.61 -5.24
CA ARG A 32 20.66 -9.39 -5.55
C ARG A 32 20.38 -8.28 -4.57
N ARG A 33 19.30 -8.35 -3.84
CA ARG A 33 18.93 -7.31 -2.88
C ARG A 33 19.27 -7.70 -1.44
N SER A 34 20.02 -8.77 -1.25
CA SER A 34 20.46 -9.14 0.09
C SER A 34 21.19 -7.98 0.74
N GLY A 35 20.91 -7.75 1.99
CA GLY A 35 21.54 -6.65 2.70
C GLY A 35 20.82 -5.33 2.56
N THR A 36 19.77 -5.25 1.75
CA THR A 36 18.97 -4.04 1.63
C THR A 36 17.58 -4.28 2.20
N LEU A 37 16.93 -3.22 2.65
CA LEU A 37 15.55 -3.29 3.13
C LEU A 37 14.67 -2.90 1.95
N SER A 38 14.24 -3.91 1.19
CA SER A 38 13.67 -3.69 -0.13
C SER A 38 12.17 -3.92 -0.26
N ASN A 39 11.56 -4.62 0.68
CA ASN A 39 10.12 -4.90 0.57
C ASN A 39 9.41 -4.12 1.67
N ILE A 40 8.62 -3.12 1.30
CA ILE A 40 8.01 -2.25 2.29
C ILE A 40 6.55 -2.61 2.52
N HIS A 41 6.15 -2.54 3.80
CA HIS A 41 4.76 -2.77 4.20
C HIS A 41 4.06 -1.43 4.27
N LEU A 42 2.91 -1.34 3.64
CA LEU A 42 2.20 -0.09 3.44
C LEU A 42 0.94 -0.04 4.27
N GLY A 43 0.70 1.10 4.91
CA GLY A 43 -0.48 1.26 5.73
C GLY A 43 -1.16 2.59 5.52
N ALA A 44 -2.48 2.60 5.72
CA ALA A 44 -3.27 3.81 5.70
C ALA A 44 -3.60 4.21 7.13
N ARG A 45 -3.85 5.50 7.35
CA ARG A 45 -4.21 6.00 8.67
C ARG A 45 -5.55 5.43 9.10
N ASP A 46 -5.66 5.12 10.37
CA ASP A 46 -6.93 4.72 10.95
C ASP A 46 -7.38 5.85 11.88
N PRO A 47 -8.36 6.66 11.46
CA PRO A 47 -8.78 7.78 12.29
C PRO A 47 -9.43 7.36 13.60
N GLU A 48 -9.97 6.15 13.66
CA GLU A 48 -10.63 5.70 14.88
C GLU A 48 -9.66 5.33 15.98
N THR A 49 -8.54 4.73 15.64
CA THR A 49 -7.59 4.29 16.65
C THR A 49 -6.36 5.16 16.74
N GLY A 50 -6.14 6.00 15.74
CA GLY A 50 -4.92 6.79 15.65
C GLY A 50 -3.75 6.00 15.13
N GLY A 51 -3.96 4.74 14.77
CA GLY A 51 -2.91 3.87 14.23
C GLY A 51 -2.97 3.76 12.73
N PHE A 52 -2.52 2.62 12.23
CA PHE A 52 -2.43 2.39 10.79
C PHE A 52 -2.93 1.00 10.45
N VAL A 53 -3.51 0.86 9.26
CA VAL A 53 -4.07 -0.39 8.79
C VAL A 53 -3.28 -0.83 7.57
N MET A 54 -2.73 -2.03 7.61
CA MET A 54 -1.91 -2.53 6.51
C MET A 54 -2.74 -2.83 5.27
N LEU A 55 -2.24 -2.41 4.12
CA LEU A 55 -2.91 -2.59 2.83
C LEU A 55 -2.13 -3.48 1.88
N GLY A 56 -0.89 -3.78 2.18
CA GLY A 56 -0.09 -4.61 1.29
C GLY A 56 1.38 -4.34 1.43
N LYS A 57 2.14 -4.96 0.55
CA LYS A 57 3.59 -4.82 0.49
C LYS A 57 4.00 -4.57 -0.95
N THR A 58 5.16 -3.97 -1.15
CA THR A 58 5.71 -3.87 -2.49
C THR A 58 7.23 -3.79 -2.45
N PHE A 59 7.85 -4.35 -3.49
CA PHE A 59 9.27 -4.21 -3.71
C PHE A 59 9.53 -3.65 -5.12
N LYS A 60 8.51 -3.09 -5.74
CA LYS A 60 8.60 -2.60 -7.11
C LYS A 60 8.67 -1.09 -7.17
N GLY A 61 9.31 -0.59 -8.23
CA GLY A 61 9.41 0.84 -8.45
C GLY A 61 10.60 1.48 -7.78
N MET A 62 11.48 0.70 -7.19
CA MET A 62 12.61 1.23 -6.44
C MET A 62 13.88 1.22 -7.27
N THR A 63 14.52 2.39 -7.38
CA THR A 63 15.84 2.50 -8.01
C THR A 63 16.90 2.07 -7.00
N ASP A 64 18.11 1.84 -7.48
CA ASP A 64 19.23 1.50 -6.59
C ASP A 64 19.47 2.60 -5.58
N GLU A 65 19.37 3.85 -5.99
CA GLU A 65 19.53 4.98 -5.08
C GLU A 65 18.48 4.96 -4.00
N MET A 66 17.25 4.67 -4.40
CA MET A 66 16.14 4.60 -3.46
C MET A 66 16.34 3.45 -2.47
N LEU A 67 16.84 2.31 -2.94
CA LEU A 67 17.12 1.18 -2.07
C LEU A 67 18.17 1.52 -1.02
N ALA A 68 19.24 2.21 -1.44
CA ALA A 68 20.26 2.61 -0.50
C ALA A 68 19.72 3.59 0.53
N TRP A 69 18.95 4.56 0.07
CA TRP A 69 18.37 5.57 0.94
C TRP A 69 17.42 4.93 1.95
N GLN A 70 16.52 4.07 1.47
CA GLN A 70 15.53 3.50 2.37
C GLN A 70 16.14 2.51 3.35
N THR A 71 17.20 1.83 2.97
CA THR A 71 17.89 0.94 3.91
C THR A 71 18.43 1.75 5.09
N ARG A 72 19.05 2.89 4.82
CA ARG A 72 19.55 3.76 5.90
C ARG A 72 18.41 4.35 6.70
N ARG A 73 17.39 4.85 6.01
CA ARG A 73 16.27 5.52 6.68
C ARG A 73 15.53 4.57 7.61
N PHE A 74 15.25 3.37 7.14
CA PHE A 74 14.48 2.45 7.97
C PHE A 74 15.31 1.77 9.04
N THR A 75 16.61 1.71 8.86
CA THR A 75 17.48 1.31 9.97
C THR A 75 17.38 2.34 11.10
N ASP A 76 17.35 3.62 10.75
CA ASP A 76 17.21 4.69 11.74
C ASP A 76 15.85 4.67 12.43
N LEU A 77 14.82 4.28 11.72
CA LEU A 77 13.47 4.25 12.28
C LEU A 77 13.12 2.93 12.95
N MET A 78 14.03 1.98 12.92
CA MET A 78 13.76 0.64 13.43
C MET A 78 13.38 0.65 14.90
N THR A 79 12.27 -0.04 15.20
CA THR A 79 11.87 -0.24 16.60
C THR A 79 12.14 -1.66 17.04
N GLU A 80 12.10 -2.60 16.09
CA GLU A 80 12.20 -4.01 16.43
C GLU A 80 12.59 -4.77 15.19
N ARG A 81 13.36 -5.83 15.35
CA ARG A 81 13.72 -6.68 14.23
C ARG A 81 13.36 -8.11 14.56
N ASP A 82 12.68 -8.76 13.60
CA ASP A 82 12.21 -10.11 13.77
C ASP A 82 12.60 -10.87 12.51
N ASP A 83 13.67 -11.64 12.56
CA ASP A 83 14.23 -12.36 11.42
C ASP A 83 14.55 -11.37 10.29
N TRP A 84 13.83 -11.47 9.17
CA TRP A 84 14.09 -10.59 8.04
C TRP A 84 13.15 -9.39 8.01
N VAL A 85 12.27 -9.27 8.99
CA VAL A 85 11.34 -8.15 9.03
C VAL A 85 11.82 -7.12 10.05
N VAL A 86 11.91 -5.87 9.62
CA VAL A 86 12.30 -4.75 10.46
C VAL A 86 11.09 -3.86 10.64
N ARG A 87 10.61 -3.75 11.87
CA ARG A 87 9.49 -2.87 12.16
C ARG A 87 10.02 -1.48 12.41
N VAL A 88 9.32 -0.50 11.90
CA VAL A 88 9.78 0.90 11.98
C VAL A 88 8.70 1.78 12.58
N ARG A 89 9.13 2.93 13.09
CA ARG A 89 8.18 3.93 13.53
C ARG A 89 7.40 4.40 12.29
N PRO A 90 6.08 4.50 12.37
CA PRO A 90 5.26 4.85 11.20
C PRO A 90 5.30 6.35 10.94
N GLU A 91 6.41 6.80 10.43
CA GLU A 91 6.66 8.22 10.18
C GLU A 91 6.89 8.55 8.71
N GLN A 92 7.38 7.59 7.94
CA GLN A 92 7.77 7.88 6.56
C GLN A 92 6.60 7.67 5.60
N VAL A 93 6.24 8.74 4.89
CA VAL A 93 5.17 8.71 3.90
C VAL A 93 5.77 8.40 2.53
N VAL A 94 5.07 7.56 1.78
CA VAL A 94 5.51 7.16 0.43
C VAL A 94 4.32 7.23 -0.51
N GLU A 95 4.55 7.75 -1.71
CA GLU A 95 3.52 7.81 -2.73
C GLU A 95 3.53 6.52 -3.54
N ILE A 96 2.39 5.88 -3.61
CA ILE A 96 2.24 4.56 -4.21
C ILE A 96 1.28 4.62 -5.38
N ALA A 97 1.71 4.08 -6.52
CA ALA A 97 0.80 3.85 -7.64
C ALA A 97 0.31 2.42 -7.54
N PHE A 98 -0.89 2.17 -7.98
CA PHE A 98 -1.46 0.83 -7.93
C PHE A 98 -2.53 0.70 -9.02
N ASP A 99 -2.83 -0.54 -9.40
CA ASP A 99 -3.77 -0.78 -10.49
C ASP A 99 -5.19 -1.01 -10.01
N GLY A 100 -5.37 -1.41 -8.78
CA GLY A 100 -6.70 -1.65 -8.27
C GLY A 100 -6.68 -2.00 -6.80
N LEU A 101 -7.88 -2.25 -6.29
CA LEU A 101 -8.08 -2.64 -4.90
C LEU A 101 -8.84 -3.97 -4.90
N GLN A 102 -8.48 -4.83 -3.98
CA GLN A 102 -9.05 -6.16 -3.89
C GLN A 102 -9.54 -6.41 -2.48
N ARG A 103 -10.65 -7.10 -2.34
CA ARG A 103 -11.10 -7.53 -1.02
C ARG A 103 -10.08 -8.47 -0.44
N SER A 104 -9.88 -8.37 0.85
CA SER A 104 -8.86 -9.17 1.52
C SER A 104 -9.35 -9.60 2.88
N THR A 105 -9.19 -10.90 3.17
CA THR A 105 -9.42 -11.41 4.51
C THR A 105 -8.13 -11.42 5.29
N ARG A 106 -7.01 -11.17 4.62
CA ARG A 106 -5.70 -11.19 5.26
C ARG A 106 -5.40 -9.90 6.00
N TYR A 107 -5.86 -8.77 5.46
CA TYR A 107 -5.55 -7.48 6.04
C TYR A 107 -6.74 -6.92 6.81
N PRO A 108 -6.48 -6.28 7.96
CA PRO A 108 -7.58 -5.86 8.86
C PRO A 108 -8.56 -4.88 8.23
N GLY A 109 -8.10 -4.10 7.27
CA GLY A 109 -9.00 -3.14 6.64
C GLY A 109 -9.94 -3.75 5.62
N GLY A 110 -9.77 -5.03 5.32
CA GLY A 110 -10.63 -5.72 4.36
C GLY A 110 -10.27 -5.43 2.91
N VAL A 111 -9.17 -4.75 2.65
CA VAL A 111 -8.79 -4.35 1.30
C VAL A 111 -7.28 -4.47 1.14
N ALA A 112 -6.85 -4.84 -0.05
CA ALA A 112 -5.43 -4.95 -0.39
C ALA A 112 -5.18 -4.23 -1.71
N LEU A 113 -3.96 -3.70 -1.86
CA LEU A 113 -3.54 -3.05 -3.09
C LEU A 113 -3.15 -4.10 -4.13
N ARG A 114 -3.48 -3.83 -5.40
CA ARG A 114 -3.05 -4.69 -6.49
C ARG A 114 -1.99 -3.98 -7.30
N PHE A 115 -0.87 -4.67 -7.47
CA PHE A 115 0.25 -4.19 -8.28
C PHE A 115 0.78 -2.84 -7.80
N ALA A 116 0.97 -2.73 -6.51
CA ALA A 116 1.50 -1.52 -5.91
C ALA A 116 2.96 -1.34 -6.29
N ARG A 117 3.35 -0.08 -6.51
CA ARG A 117 4.73 0.25 -6.79
C ARG A 117 5.05 1.63 -6.24
N VAL A 118 6.29 1.80 -5.82
CA VAL A 118 6.73 3.06 -5.23
C VAL A 118 6.99 4.08 -6.34
N LEU A 119 6.43 5.28 -6.18
CA LEU A 119 6.75 6.39 -7.05
C LEU A 119 7.83 7.26 -6.43
N ARG A 120 7.66 7.62 -5.18
CA ARG A 120 8.63 8.45 -4.46
C ARG A 120 8.30 8.51 -3.00
N TYR A 121 9.27 8.85 -2.19
CA TYR A 121 9.04 9.11 -0.78
C TYR A 121 8.64 10.58 -0.62
N ARG A 122 7.72 10.82 0.30
CA ARG A 122 7.18 12.15 0.52
C ARG A 122 7.70 12.71 1.84
N ASP A 123 8.87 13.35 1.80
CA ASP A 123 9.42 13.97 2.99
C ASP A 123 8.68 15.23 3.37
N ASP A 124 7.89 15.75 2.46
CA ASP A 124 7.10 16.95 2.68
C ASP A 124 5.79 16.67 3.42
N LYS A 125 5.50 15.41 3.72
CA LYS A 125 4.27 15.05 4.43
C LYS A 125 4.59 14.27 5.70
N SER A 126 3.80 14.53 6.73
CA SER A 126 3.87 13.73 7.94
C SER A 126 2.88 12.56 7.85
N ALA A 127 3.04 11.59 8.73
CA ALA A 127 2.14 10.44 8.75
C ALA A 127 0.69 10.86 8.95
N GLU A 128 0.48 11.97 9.64
CA GLU A 128 -0.88 12.47 9.88
C GLU A 128 -1.55 13.00 8.62
N GLN A 129 -0.76 13.29 7.61
CA GLN A 129 -1.26 13.78 6.33
C GLN A 129 -1.42 12.68 5.30
N ALA A 130 -1.10 11.45 5.66
CA ALA A 130 -1.27 10.32 4.76
C ALA A 130 -2.74 10.00 4.56
N ASP A 131 -3.05 9.25 3.51
CA ASP A 131 -4.42 8.86 3.24
C ASP A 131 -4.93 7.90 4.30
N SER A 132 -6.22 8.01 4.63
CA SER A 132 -6.82 7.16 5.65
C SER A 132 -7.43 5.92 5.04
N ILE A 133 -7.72 4.95 5.90
CA ILE A 133 -8.41 3.74 5.44
C ILE A 133 -9.78 4.09 4.87
N ASP A 134 -10.41 5.14 5.38
CA ASP A 134 -11.70 5.58 4.86
C ASP A 134 -11.56 6.09 3.43
N ASP A 135 -10.47 6.78 3.12
CA ASP A 135 -10.21 7.23 1.76
C ASP A 135 -10.06 6.05 0.82
N VAL A 136 -9.37 5.02 1.26
CA VAL A 136 -9.13 3.83 0.46
C VAL A 136 -10.44 3.08 0.22
N LEU A 137 -11.22 2.89 1.27
CA LEU A 137 -12.49 2.18 1.16
C LEU A 137 -13.49 2.92 0.30
N ARG A 138 -13.48 4.24 0.39
CA ARG A 138 -14.35 5.07 -0.44
C ARG A 138 -14.02 4.91 -1.91
N LEU A 139 -12.75 4.83 -2.23
CA LEU A 139 -12.31 4.61 -3.59
C LEU A 139 -12.77 3.25 -4.09
N ALA A 140 -12.64 2.21 -3.29
CA ALA A 140 -13.07 0.88 -3.66
C ALA A 140 -14.59 0.82 -3.85
N GLN A 141 -15.34 1.42 -2.95
CA GLN A 141 -16.78 1.42 -3.03
C GLN A 141 -17.28 2.17 -4.26
N TRP A 142 -16.66 3.29 -4.56
CA TRP A 142 -17.04 4.05 -5.73
C TRP A 142 -16.85 3.23 -7.00
N GLN A 143 -15.75 2.52 -7.12
CA GLN A 143 -15.48 1.69 -8.28
C GLN A 143 -16.44 0.51 -8.36
N GLN A 144 -16.71 -0.11 -7.24
CA GLN A 144 -17.61 -1.23 -7.19
C GLN A 144 -19.03 -0.82 -7.55
N ASN A 145 -19.48 0.29 -7.01
CA ASN A 145 -20.81 0.77 -7.31
C ASN A 145 -20.97 1.09 -8.79
N LYS A 146 -19.94 1.69 -9.35
CA LYS A 146 -19.98 2.03 -10.75
C LYS A 146 -20.04 0.80 -11.63
N GLN A 147 -19.44 -0.27 -11.21
CA GLN A 147 -19.47 -1.50 -11.96
C GLN A 147 -20.77 -2.26 -11.77
N ALA A 148 -21.35 -2.15 -10.61
CA ALA A 148 -22.56 -2.89 -10.28
C ALA A 148 -23.81 -2.25 -10.88
N ASP A 149 -23.87 -0.94 -10.89
CA ASP A 149 -25.07 -0.25 -11.34
C ASP A 149 -25.57 -0.68 -12.70
N PRO A 150 -24.74 -0.74 -13.72
CA PRO A 150 -25.24 -1.15 -15.03
C PRO A 150 -25.84 -2.54 -15.03
N ASP A 151 -25.25 -3.42 -14.27
CA ASP A 151 -25.74 -4.78 -14.18
C ASP A 151 -27.09 -4.82 -13.51
N GLU A 152 -27.25 -4.07 -12.45
CA GLU A 152 -28.50 -4.02 -11.73
C GLU A 152 -29.59 -3.44 -12.58
N GLU A 153 -29.27 -2.45 -13.35
CA GLU A 153 -30.26 -1.84 -14.20
C GLU A 153 -30.74 -2.76 -15.29
N GLN A 154 -29.88 -3.68 -15.68
CA GLN A 154 -30.23 -4.59 -16.73
C GLN A 154 -31.10 -5.73 -16.25
N THR A 155 -31.12 -5.94 -15.00
CA THR A 155 -31.94 -6.99 -14.46
C THR A 155 -33.31 -6.46 -14.11
#